data_89a1a827ae095dc90b7254fbf5deba4b
#
_entry.id   89a1a827ae095dc90b7254fbf5deba4b
#
_cell.length_a   1.000
_cell.length_b   1.000
_cell.length_c   1.000
_cell.angle_alpha   90.00
_cell.angle_beta   90.00
_cell.angle_gamma   90.00
#
_symmetry.space_group_name_H-M   'P 1'
#
loop_
_entity.id
_entity.type
_entity.pdbx_description
1 polymer ?
#
loop_
_entity_poly.entity_id
_entity_poly.type
_entity_poly.pdbx_seq_one_letter_code
_entity_poly.pdbx_strand_id
1 'polypeptide(L)'
;IDREVIYDEELVQRMVSAIAETSADVIYAPSPWELHPDHRATSMGAVESVRRLSGSKRLYLYEVSAPLRPNVLIDVTSVWGLKQQAMQAFESQERKLPYASFITALNHFRALTLYPAVEYAEAFEMHTSSDLRAGGPLMIEGERDRLLMRGVTVVPQDVPLVSVIVRTMGRSTLVKALTSVALQTYSHLE
;
A
#
# COMPACT_ATOMS: atom_id res chain seq x y z
N ILE A 1 0.43 23.38 -7.81
CA ILE A 1 1.66 22.91 -7.10
C ILE A 1 1.58 21.40 -7.16
N ASP A 2 2.40 20.79 -7.98
CA ASP A 2 2.41 19.36 -8.21
C ASP A 2 3.86 18.87 -8.10
N ARG A 3 4.13 17.87 -7.23
CA ARG A 3 5.45 17.30 -6.96
C ARG A 3 6.42 18.23 -6.21
N GLU A 4 5.90 19.02 -5.27
CA GLU A 4 6.69 19.99 -4.50
C GLU A 4 6.75 19.69 -3.00
N VAL A 5 6.03 18.65 -2.51
CA VAL A 5 6.12 18.25 -1.11
C VAL A 5 7.45 17.54 -0.88
N ILE A 6 8.29 18.14 -0.05
CA ILE A 6 9.58 17.59 0.33
C ILE A 6 9.44 16.97 1.71
N TYR A 7 9.91 15.72 1.87
CA TYR A 7 10.05 15.10 3.17
C TYR A 7 11.30 15.67 3.86
N ASP A 8 11.07 16.58 4.79
CA ASP A 8 12.10 17.23 5.60
C ASP A 8 11.61 17.48 7.04
N GLU A 9 12.46 18.06 7.85
CA GLU A 9 12.15 18.37 9.25
C GLU A 9 11.02 19.42 9.36
N GLU A 10 10.91 20.36 8.44
CA GLU A 10 9.85 21.37 8.45
C GLU A 10 8.48 20.73 8.25
N LEU A 11 8.34 19.82 7.28
CA LEU A 11 7.11 19.07 7.06
C LEU A 11 6.71 18.28 8.31
N VAL A 12 7.67 17.57 8.91
CA VAL A 12 7.41 16.76 10.12
C VAL A 12 6.95 17.65 11.28
N GLN A 13 7.62 18.77 11.54
CA GLN A 13 7.23 19.69 12.61
C GLN A 13 5.84 20.31 12.40
N ARG A 14 5.49 20.68 11.18
CA ARG A 14 4.15 21.16 10.84
C ARG A 14 3.09 20.11 11.11
N MET A 15 3.33 18.84 10.75
CA MET A 15 2.41 17.74 11.03
C MET A 15 2.29 17.46 12.53
N VAL A 16 3.41 17.44 13.26
CA VAL A 16 3.41 17.27 14.72
C VAL A 16 2.56 18.36 15.36
N SER A 17 2.77 19.64 14.99
CA SER A 17 1.99 20.76 15.52
C SER A 17 0.50 20.61 15.20
N ALA A 18 0.14 20.31 13.97
CA ALA A 18 -1.26 20.14 13.57
C ALA A 18 -1.97 18.99 14.33
N ILE A 19 -1.29 17.86 14.51
CA ILE A 19 -1.82 16.72 15.27
C ILE A 19 -1.99 17.10 16.76
N ALA A 20 -1.04 17.83 17.33
CA ALA A 20 -1.11 18.29 18.72
C ALA A 20 -2.22 19.32 18.94
N GLU A 21 -2.33 20.31 18.07
CA GLU A 21 -3.35 21.38 18.13
C GLU A 21 -4.78 20.80 18.00
N THR A 22 -4.97 19.83 17.15
CA THR A 22 -6.27 19.17 16.96
C THR A 22 -6.55 18.09 18.00
N SER A 23 -5.56 17.72 18.81
CA SER A 23 -5.62 16.59 19.73
C SER A 23 -6.05 15.28 19.04
N ALA A 24 -5.72 15.11 17.76
CA ALA A 24 -6.12 13.96 16.98
C ALA A 24 -5.50 12.66 17.53
N ASP A 25 -6.31 11.64 17.72
CA ASP A 25 -5.88 10.28 18.10
C ASP A 25 -5.79 9.33 16.91
N VAL A 26 -6.43 9.69 15.81
CA VAL A 26 -6.42 8.94 14.56
C VAL A 26 -5.94 9.85 13.44
N ILE A 27 -4.93 9.39 12.73
CA ILE A 27 -4.31 10.10 11.62
C ILE A 27 -4.44 9.23 10.37
N TYR A 28 -4.88 9.82 9.27
CA TYR A 28 -4.91 9.18 7.96
C TYR A 28 -3.85 9.80 7.06
N ALA A 29 -3.11 8.97 6.35
CA ALA A 29 -2.13 9.40 5.36
C ALA A 29 -2.11 8.42 4.17
N PRO A 30 -1.70 8.88 2.96
CA PRO A 30 -1.51 7.96 1.85
C PRO A 30 -0.43 6.92 2.16
N SER A 31 -0.49 5.79 1.46
CA SER A 31 0.53 4.74 1.57
C SER A 31 1.90 5.24 1.07
N PRO A 32 3.03 4.79 1.67
CA PRO A 32 4.36 5.09 1.15
C PRO A 32 4.64 4.46 -0.22
N TRP A 33 3.81 3.52 -0.65
CA TRP A 33 3.92 2.83 -1.95
C TRP A 33 3.24 3.57 -3.09
N GLU A 34 2.64 4.73 -2.82
CA GLU A 34 1.94 5.52 -3.80
C GLU A 34 2.84 5.96 -4.97
N LEU A 35 2.27 6.06 -6.17
CA LEU A 35 3.01 6.48 -7.37
C LEU A 35 3.39 7.96 -7.33
N HIS A 36 2.55 8.78 -6.69
CA HIS A 36 2.77 10.23 -6.62
C HIS A 36 3.83 10.58 -5.56
N PRO A 37 4.87 11.36 -5.89
CA PRO A 37 5.93 11.70 -4.95
C PRO A 37 5.43 12.47 -3.73
N ASP A 38 4.45 13.36 -3.88
CA ASP A 38 3.87 14.12 -2.76
C ASP A 38 3.13 13.19 -1.78
N HIS A 39 2.46 12.14 -2.29
CA HIS A 39 1.84 11.14 -1.42
C HIS A 39 2.90 10.41 -0.60
N ARG A 40 4.02 10.02 -1.21
CA ARG A 40 5.12 9.36 -0.48
C ARG A 40 5.75 10.28 0.55
N ALA A 41 6.05 11.53 0.20
CA ALA A 41 6.60 12.50 1.13
C ALA A 41 5.64 12.77 2.31
N THR A 42 4.34 12.93 2.03
CA THR A 42 3.28 13.07 3.04
C THR A 42 3.20 11.85 3.94
N SER A 43 3.27 10.66 3.38
CA SER A 43 3.28 9.40 4.14
C SER A 43 4.46 9.34 5.11
N MET A 44 5.66 9.62 4.62
CA MET A 44 6.88 9.61 5.43
C MET A 44 6.83 10.66 6.55
N GLY A 45 6.33 11.85 6.24
CA GLY A 45 6.09 12.91 7.22
C GLY A 45 5.10 12.48 8.31
N ALA A 46 3.98 11.85 7.93
CA ALA A 46 2.98 11.36 8.88
C ALA A 46 3.52 10.24 9.78
N VAL A 47 4.23 9.27 9.22
CA VAL A 47 4.88 8.18 9.97
C VAL A 47 5.83 8.75 11.03
N GLU A 48 6.74 9.63 10.63
CA GLU A 48 7.72 10.23 11.53
C GLU A 48 7.05 11.11 12.59
N SER A 49 6.03 11.87 12.21
CA SER A 49 5.28 12.71 13.16
C SER A 49 4.59 11.89 14.23
N VAL A 50 3.89 10.80 13.85
CA VAL A 50 3.21 9.92 14.81
C VAL A 50 4.22 9.17 15.68
N ARG A 51 5.38 8.80 15.14
CA ARG A 51 6.48 8.19 15.90
C ARG A 51 7.00 9.11 17.02
N ARG A 52 7.10 10.43 16.76
CA ARG A 52 7.61 11.44 17.72
C ARG A 52 6.59 11.80 18.80
N LEU A 53 5.31 11.73 18.48
CA LEU A 53 4.26 12.15 19.41
C LEU A 53 4.12 11.19 20.60
N SER A 54 3.85 11.76 21.77
CA SER A 54 3.51 11.01 22.96
C SER A 54 2.05 10.52 22.92
N GLY A 55 1.73 9.55 23.76
CA GLY A 55 0.39 8.97 23.84
C GLY A 55 0.15 7.86 22.82
N SER A 56 -1.09 7.36 22.81
CA SER A 56 -1.52 6.29 21.92
C SER A 56 -2.18 6.89 20.68
N LYS A 57 -1.39 7.14 19.65
CA LYS A 57 -1.88 7.58 18.34
C LYS A 57 -1.98 6.39 17.39
N ARG A 58 -2.93 6.43 16.46
CA ARG A 58 -3.13 5.43 15.41
C ARG A 58 -2.96 6.08 14.05
N LEU A 59 -2.07 5.54 13.23
CA LEU A 59 -1.87 5.95 11.85
C LEU A 59 -2.50 4.92 10.92
N TYR A 60 -3.37 5.37 10.04
CA TYR A 60 -3.99 4.58 8.99
C TYR A 60 -3.44 5.02 7.65
N LEU A 61 -2.66 4.17 7.02
CA LEU A 61 -2.16 4.38 5.67
C LEU A 61 -3.18 3.81 4.67
N TYR A 62 -3.59 4.63 3.70
CA TYR A 62 -4.64 4.28 2.75
C TYR A 62 -4.12 4.18 1.31
N GLU A 63 -4.89 3.49 0.47
CA GLU A 63 -4.62 3.28 -0.95
C GLU A 63 -5.20 4.42 -1.80
N VAL A 64 -4.43 4.90 -2.79
CA VAL A 64 -4.92 5.81 -3.84
C VAL A 64 -4.64 5.20 -5.21
N SER A 65 -3.36 5.01 -5.55
CA SER A 65 -2.93 4.52 -6.87
C SER A 65 -2.14 3.22 -6.81
N ALA A 66 -1.75 2.78 -5.63
CA ALA A 66 -1.01 1.55 -5.41
C ALA A 66 -1.64 0.73 -4.27
N PRO A 67 -1.93 -0.57 -4.50
CA PRO A 67 -2.41 -1.46 -3.45
C PRO A 67 -1.37 -1.64 -2.34
N LEU A 68 -1.84 -1.62 -1.09
CA LEU A 68 -1.01 -1.89 0.09
C LEU A 68 -1.25 -3.30 0.65
N ARG A 69 -0.52 -3.68 1.69
CA ARG A 69 -0.74 -4.91 2.47
C ARG A 69 -1.57 -4.55 3.71
N PRO A 70 -2.90 -4.69 3.67
CA PRO A 70 -3.75 -4.24 4.74
C PRO A 70 -3.66 -5.17 5.96
N ASN A 71 -3.81 -4.57 7.13
CA ASN A 71 -4.15 -5.25 8.37
C ASN A 71 -5.52 -4.83 8.91
N VAL A 72 -6.18 -3.86 8.26
CA VAL A 72 -7.54 -3.40 8.57
C VAL A 72 -8.35 -3.30 7.28
N LEU A 73 -9.55 -3.85 7.29
CA LEU A 73 -10.57 -3.65 6.28
C LEU A 73 -11.79 -2.98 6.93
N ILE A 74 -12.29 -1.92 6.32
CA ILE A 74 -13.47 -1.20 6.78
C ILE A 74 -14.59 -1.39 5.76
N ASP A 75 -15.72 -1.93 6.22
CA ASP A 75 -16.94 -2.05 5.40
C ASP A 75 -17.47 -0.65 5.07
N VAL A 76 -17.53 -0.34 3.78
CA VAL A 76 -18.06 0.92 3.26
C VAL A 76 -19.30 0.72 2.39
N THR A 77 -19.88 -0.49 2.40
CA THR A 77 -21.02 -0.86 1.57
C THR A 77 -22.18 0.12 1.77
N SER A 78 -22.53 0.42 3.02
CA SER A 78 -23.66 1.31 3.34
C SER A 78 -23.46 2.76 2.93
N VAL A 79 -22.21 3.20 2.78
CA VAL A 79 -21.83 4.58 2.39
C VAL A 79 -21.23 4.66 0.98
N TRP A 80 -21.29 3.55 0.23
CA TRP A 80 -20.65 3.46 -1.08
C TRP A 80 -21.13 4.52 -2.06
N GLY A 81 -22.42 4.80 -2.11
CA GLY A 81 -23.00 5.85 -2.96
C GLY A 81 -22.44 7.25 -2.63
N LEU A 82 -22.22 7.53 -1.35
CA LEU A 82 -21.61 8.80 -0.93
C LEU A 82 -20.14 8.91 -1.36
N LYS A 83 -19.40 7.81 -1.22
CA LYS A 83 -18.02 7.74 -1.71
C LYS A 83 -17.93 7.95 -3.21
N GLN A 84 -18.82 7.35 -4.01
CA GLN A 84 -18.86 7.56 -5.45
C GLN A 84 -19.10 9.03 -5.81
N GLN A 85 -20.06 9.70 -5.15
CA GLN A 85 -20.31 11.13 -5.34
C GLN A 85 -19.07 11.97 -4.99
N ALA A 86 -18.40 11.66 -3.90
CA ALA A 86 -17.17 12.35 -3.50
C ALA A 86 -16.06 12.19 -4.56
N MET A 87 -15.87 10.99 -5.12
CA MET A 87 -14.90 10.76 -6.19
C MET A 87 -15.23 11.55 -7.44
N GLN A 88 -16.49 11.62 -7.86
CA GLN A 88 -16.94 12.37 -9.02
C GLN A 88 -16.69 13.89 -8.90
N ALA A 89 -16.62 14.42 -7.68
CA ALA A 89 -16.28 15.83 -7.46
C ALA A 89 -14.84 16.19 -7.88
N PHE A 90 -13.95 15.19 -8.06
CA PHE A 90 -12.59 15.40 -8.55
C PHE A 90 -12.49 15.32 -10.09
N GLU A 91 -13.33 16.11 -10.79
CA GLU A 91 -13.44 16.11 -12.25
C GLU A 91 -12.10 16.24 -13.00
N SER A 92 -11.17 17.05 -12.47
CA SER A 92 -9.86 17.25 -13.09
C SER A 92 -8.98 15.99 -13.07
N GLN A 93 -9.19 15.12 -12.08
CA GLN A 93 -8.49 13.83 -11.96
C GLN A 93 -9.20 12.77 -12.82
N GLU A 94 -10.52 12.71 -12.75
CA GLU A 94 -11.34 11.80 -13.56
C GLU A 94 -11.13 11.98 -15.06
N ARG A 95 -10.90 13.22 -15.53
CA ARG A 95 -10.54 13.47 -16.92
C ARG A 95 -9.19 12.92 -17.36
N LYS A 96 -8.25 12.77 -16.43
CA LYS A 96 -6.90 12.21 -16.72
C LYS A 96 -6.88 10.69 -16.65
N LEU A 97 -7.55 10.14 -15.65
CA LEU A 97 -7.65 8.72 -15.38
C LEU A 97 -9.02 8.43 -14.75
N PRO A 98 -9.70 7.34 -15.13
CA PRO A 98 -11.00 6.99 -14.57
C PRO A 98 -10.82 6.41 -13.14
N TYR A 99 -10.40 7.25 -12.21
CA TYR A 99 -10.11 6.86 -10.82
C TYR A 99 -11.30 6.19 -10.14
N ALA A 100 -12.52 6.71 -10.34
CA ALA A 100 -13.72 6.13 -9.76
C ALA A 100 -13.91 4.66 -10.16
N SER A 101 -13.59 4.32 -11.41
CA SER A 101 -13.66 2.92 -11.89
C SER A 101 -12.61 2.03 -11.22
N PHE A 102 -11.36 2.49 -11.13
CA PHE A 102 -10.27 1.73 -10.49
C PHE A 102 -10.50 1.55 -8.99
N ILE A 103 -10.91 2.60 -8.29
CA ILE A 103 -11.21 2.54 -6.85
C ILE A 103 -12.42 1.64 -6.58
N THR A 104 -13.44 1.67 -7.45
CA THR A 104 -14.57 0.75 -7.35
C THR A 104 -14.11 -0.71 -7.43
N ALA A 105 -13.30 -1.04 -8.43
CA ALA A 105 -12.77 -2.38 -8.61
C ALA A 105 -11.90 -2.82 -7.42
N LEU A 106 -11.04 -1.92 -6.91
CA LEU A 106 -10.18 -2.18 -5.77
C LEU A 106 -11.00 -2.42 -4.49
N ASN A 107 -11.96 -1.56 -4.18
CA ASN A 107 -12.78 -1.72 -2.98
C ASN A 107 -13.69 -2.96 -3.04
N HIS A 108 -14.18 -3.32 -4.22
CA HIS A 108 -14.89 -4.58 -4.41
C HIS A 108 -13.95 -5.79 -4.22
N PHE A 109 -12.74 -5.74 -4.77
CA PHE A 109 -11.73 -6.78 -4.54
C PHE A 109 -11.36 -6.92 -3.05
N ARG A 110 -11.26 -5.81 -2.31
CA ARG A 110 -10.96 -5.83 -0.87
C ARG A 110 -12.06 -6.49 -0.04
N ALA A 111 -13.30 -6.49 -0.52
CA ALA A 111 -14.43 -7.18 0.11
C ALA A 111 -14.44 -8.69 -0.13
N LEU A 112 -13.59 -9.24 -1.03
CA LEU A 112 -13.62 -10.65 -1.44
C LEU A 112 -13.63 -11.64 -0.26
N THR A 113 -12.84 -11.37 0.79
CA THR A 113 -12.75 -12.23 1.98
C THR A 113 -13.90 -12.03 2.98
N LEU A 114 -14.71 -10.99 2.78
CA LEU A 114 -15.83 -10.59 3.65
C LEU A 114 -17.18 -10.87 2.99
N TYR A 115 -17.18 -11.28 1.70
CA TYR A 115 -18.38 -11.59 0.93
C TYR A 115 -19.11 -12.81 1.51
N PRO A 116 -20.45 -12.89 1.49
CA PRO A 116 -21.37 -11.93 0.86
C PRO A 116 -21.86 -10.78 1.76
N ALA A 117 -21.43 -10.71 3.01
CA ALA A 117 -21.91 -9.70 3.95
C ALA A 117 -21.44 -8.27 3.63
N VAL A 118 -20.28 -8.15 2.97
CA VAL A 118 -19.67 -6.86 2.58
C VAL A 118 -19.46 -6.86 1.08
N GLU A 119 -19.92 -5.80 0.40
CA GLU A 119 -19.76 -5.63 -1.05
C GLU A 119 -18.58 -4.72 -1.40
N TYR A 120 -18.34 -3.71 -0.58
CA TYR A 120 -17.21 -2.77 -0.74
C TYR A 120 -16.48 -2.57 0.57
N ALA A 121 -15.15 -2.69 0.54
CA ALA A 121 -14.30 -2.43 1.69
C ALA A 121 -13.14 -1.50 1.34
N GLU A 122 -12.79 -0.62 2.25
CA GLU A 122 -11.52 0.13 2.21
C GLU A 122 -10.45 -0.61 2.99
N ALA A 123 -9.24 -0.58 2.48
CA ALA A 123 -8.10 -1.24 3.07
C ALA A 123 -7.09 -0.24 3.64
N PHE A 124 -6.60 -0.55 4.83
CA PHE A 124 -5.62 0.27 5.54
C PHE A 124 -4.50 -0.60 6.11
N GLU A 125 -3.31 -0.02 6.15
CA GLU A 125 -2.22 -0.50 7.00
C GLU A 125 -2.19 0.38 8.25
N MET A 126 -2.63 -0.15 9.38
CA MET A 126 -2.73 0.57 10.64
C MET A 126 -1.54 0.27 11.53
N HIS A 127 -0.97 1.32 12.11
CA HIS A 127 0.11 1.28 13.07
C HIS A 127 -0.21 2.15 14.28
N THR A 128 0.20 1.69 15.43
CA THR A 128 0.21 2.54 16.63
C THR A 128 1.52 3.32 16.74
N SER A 129 1.51 4.41 17.49
CA SER A 129 2.74 5.15 17.79
C SER A 129 3.78 4.29 18.53
N SER A 130 3.36 3.26 19.26
CA SER A 130 4.28 2.28 19.87
C SER A 130 4.95 1.38 18.84
N ASP A 131 4.20 0.90 17.84
CA ASP A 131 4.75 0.08 16.76
C ASP A 131 5.81 0.86 15.97
N LEU A 132 5.51 2.13 15.66
CA LEU A 132 6.43 3.00 14.95
C LEU A 132 7.70 3.32 15.73
N ARG A 133 7.61 3.48 17.08
CA ARG A 133 8.78 3.65 17.94
C ARG A 133 9.62 2.40 18.09
N ALA A 134 8.98 1.24 18.04
CA ALA A 134 9.68 -0.05 18.10
C ALA A 134 10.47 -0.39 16.81
N GLY A 135 10.45 0.48 15.81
CA GLY A 135 11.16 0.25 14.55
C GLY A 135 10.37 -0.61 13.56
N GLY A 136 9.05 -0.48 13.57
CA GLY A 136 8.18 -1.14 12.59
C GLY A 136 8.59 -0.80 11.15
N PRO A 137 8.43 -1.75 10.21
CA PRO A 137 9.02 -1.70 8.87
C PRO A 137 8.24 -0.83 7.89
N LEU A 138 8.00 0.42 8.21
CA LEU A 138 7.16 1.28 7.40
C LEU A 138 7.88 2.16 6.41
N MET A 139 9.18 2.24 6.52
CA MET A 139 9.96 3.06 5.60
C MET A 139 10.35 2.20 4.39
N ILE A 140 10.41 2.83 3.22
CA ILE A 140 10.99 2.21 2.01
C ILE A 140 12.37 1.62 2.33
N GLU A 141 13.13 2.26 3.19
CA GLU A 141 14.39 1.75 3.71
C GLU A 141 14.21 0.47 4.56
N GLY A 142 13.23 0.44 5.45
CA GLY A 142 12.92 -0.75 6.24
C GLY A 142 12.43 -1.93 5.40
N GLU A 143 11.67 -1.69 4.33
CA GLU A 143 11.30 -2.75 3.39
C GLU A 143 12.49 -3.22 2.56
N ARG A 144 13.36 -2.31 2.14
CA ARG A 144 14.64 -2.66 1.51
C ARG A 144 15.49 -3.53 2.43
N ASP A 145 15.62 -3.16 3.70
CA ASP A 145 16.37 -3.93 4.70
C ASP A 145 15.72 -5.29 4.95
N ARG A 146 14.38 -5.36 5.01
CA ARG A 146 13.64 -6.63 5.08
C ARG A 146 13.89 -7.53 3.87
N LEU A 147 13.90 -6.97 2.68
CA LEU A 147 14.20 -7.71 1.45
C LEU A 147 15.64 -8.23 1.46
N LEU A 148 16.59 -7.40 1.88
CA LEU A 148 17.99 -7.79 2.04
C LEU A 148 18.16 -8.88 3.10
N MET A 149 17.49 -8.76 4.27
CA MET A 149 17.51 -9.79 5.32
C MET A 149 16.90 -11.13 4.88
N ARG A 150 15.98 -11.11 3.92
CA ARG A 150 15.39 -12.32 3.32
C ARG A 150 16.24 -12.93 2.21
N GLY A 151 17.44 -12.40 1.99
CA GLY A 151 18.32 -12.87 0.93
C GLY A 151 17.89 -12.46 -0.48
N VAL A 152 16.95 -11.53 -0.59
CA VAL A 152 16.62 -10.89 -1.88
C VAL A 152 17.77 -9.94 -2.22
N THR A 153 18.81 -10.45 -2.80
CA THR A 153 19.89 -9.64 -3.36
C THR A 153 19.39 -8.97 -4.64
N VAL A 154 19.74 -7.70 -4.81
CA VAL A 154 19.74 -7.07 -6.14
C VAL A 154 20.57 -7.96 -7.04
N VAL A 155 19.95 -8.53 -8.06
CA VAL A 155 20.52 -9.49 -8.98
C VAL A 155 21.88 -9.02 -9.47
N PRO A 156 22.98 -9.76 -9.21
CA PRO A 156 24.23 -9.54 -9.90
C PRO A 156 23.99 -9.73 -11.40
N GLN A 157 24.82 -9.13 -12.22
CA GLN A 157 24.74 -9.29 -13.68
C GLN A 157 24.98 -10.74 -14.17
N ASP A 158 25.32 -11.64 -13.26
CA ASP A 158 25.45 -13.07 -13.53
C ASP A 158 24.06 -13.71 -13.56
N VAL A 159 23.86 -14.61 -14.51
CA VAL A 159 22.59 -15.26 -14.82
C VAL A 159 21.97 -15.90 -13.55
N PRO A 160 20.93 -15.34 -12.93
CA PRO A 160 20.39 -15.88 -11.70
C PRO A 160 19.66 -17.19 -11.94
N LEU A 161 19.66 -18.08 -10.94
CA LEU A 161 18.75 -19.21 -10.92
C LEU A 161 17.32 -18.73 -10.67
N VAL A 162 16.40 -19.07 -11.57
CA VAL A 162 14.99 -18.73 -11.43
C VAL A 162 14.19 -19.95 -11.06
N SER A 163 13.67 -19.98 -9.84
CA SER A 163 12.77 -21.05 -9.38
C SER A 163 11.34 -20.76 -9.77
N VAL A 164 10.72 -21.66 -10.52
CA VAL A 164 9.35 -21.52 -10.99
C VAL A 164 8.41 -22.37 -10.14
N ILE A 165 7.63 -21.72 -9.27
CA ILE A 165 6.67 -22.39 -8.41
C ILE A 165 5.32 -22.50 -9.12
N VAL A 166 4.93 -23.70 -9.52
CA VAL A 166 3.64 -23.99 -10.14
C VAL A 166 2.67 -24.54 -9.10
N ARG A 167 1.69 -23.72 -8.70
CA ARG A 167 0.59 -24.19 -7.85
C ARG A 167 -0.35 -25.07 -8.64
N THR A 168 -0.60 -26.29 -8.19
CA THR A 168 -1.49 -27.23 -8.87
C THR A 168 -2.57 -27.78 -7.93
N MET A 169 -3.72 -28.11 -8.53
CA MET A 169 -4.80 -28.89 -7.92
C MET A 169 -4.91 -30.29 -8.59
N GLY A 170 -3.84 -30.77 -9.21
CA GLY A 170 -3.83 -32.07 -9.89
C GLY A 170 -4.58 -32.09 -11.24
N ARG A 171 -4.84 -30.94 -11.83
CA ARG A 171 -5.57 -30.85 -13.12
C ARG A 171 -4.69 -31.33 -14.28
N SER A 172 -5.31 -31.85 -15.34
CA SER A 172 -4.64 -32.30 -16.57
C SER A 172 -3.83 -31.21 -17.28
N THR A 173 -4.12 -29.93 -16.99
CA THR A 173 -3.38 -28.77 -17.51
C THR A 173 -2.00 -28.60 -16.89
N LEU A 174 -1.66 -29.32 -15.79
CA LEU A 174 -0.34 -29.23 -15.15
C LEU A 174 0.79 -29.56 -16.12
N VAL A 175 0.63 -30.62 -16.92
CA VAL A 175 1.65 -31.03 -17.91
C VAL A 175 1.92 -29.89 -18.92
N LYS A 176 0.87 -29.21 -19.38
CA LYS A 176 1.01 -28.07 -20.31
C LYS A 176 1.77 -26.90 -19.65
N ALA A 177 1.47 -26.61 -18.38
CA ALA A 177 2.15 -25.56 -17.64
C ALA A 177 3.64 -25.88 -17.45
N LEU A 178 3.98 -27.10 -17.04
CA LEU A 178 5.36 -27.53 -16.89
C LEU A 178 6.10 -27.55 -18.23
N THR A 179 5.46 -27.99 -19.31
CA THR A 179 6.03 -27.93 -20.67
C THR A 179 6.32 -26.51 -21.09
N SER A 180 5.42 -25.57 -20.79
CA SER A 180 5.63 -24.13 -21.06
C SER A 180 6.85 -23.58 -20.34
N VAL A 181 7.08 -23.97 -19.09
CA VAL A 181 8.28 -23.59 -18.33
C VAL A 181 9.53 -24.21 -18.94
N ALA A 182 9.49 -25.49 -19.27
CA ALA A 182 10.63 -26.21 -19.85
C ALA A 182 11.04 -25.69 -21.25
N LEU A 183 10.12 -25.06 -21.98
CA LEU A 183 10.37 -24.45 -23.29
C LEU A 183 10.92 -23.01 -23.22
N GLN A 184 11.13 -22.45 -22.02
CA GLN A 184 11.75 -21.14 -21.90
C GLN A 184 13.20 -21.17 -22.38
N THR A 185 13.62 -20.08 -23.00
CA THR A 185 15.01 -19.92 -23.48
C THR A 185 16.01 -19.59 -22.39
N TYR A 186 15.52 -19.31 -21.19
CA TYR A 186 16.36 -19.03 -20.04
C TYR A 186 16.92 -20.33 -19.46
N SER A 187 18.24 -20.43 -19.37
CA SER A 187 18.95 -21.70 -19.09
C SER A 187 19.07 -22.08 -17.60
N HIS A 188 18.79 -21.14 -16.69
CA HIS A 188 18.91 -21.37 -15.25
C HIS A 188 17.54 -21.33 -14.55
N LEU A 189 16.69 -22.31 -14.92
CA LEU A 189 15.37 -22.55 -14.32
C LEU A 189 15.40 -23.81 -13.45
N GLU A 190 14.72 -23.78 -12.29
CA GLU A 190 14.36 -24.93 -11.48
C GLU A 190 12.88 -24.91 -11.06
#